data_8c49942e1fa83364a4142ec690b4a604
#
_entry.id   8c49942e1fa83364a4142ec690b4a604
#
_cell.length_a   1.000
_cell.length_b   1.000
_cell.length_c   1.000
_cell.angle_alpha   90.00
_cell.angle_beta   90.00
_cell.angle_gamma   90.00
#
_symmetry.space_group_name_H-M   'P 1'
#
loop_
_entity.id
_entity.type
_entity.pdbx_description
1 polymer ?
#
loop_
_entity_poly.entity_id
_entity_poly.type
_entity_poly.pdbx_seq_one_letter_code
_entity_poly.pdbx_strand_id
1 'polypeptide(L)'
;MKTVMLVFGTRPEAIKMCPLVNELKTRENIKTVVCVTGQHRQMLDMVLDTFKVAPDYDLSIMKSGQTLFDITTNILSSIGDVLDEVKPDVVLVHGDTSTTFVTALACFYKQIAIGHVEAGLRTYNIYSPYPEEFNRQAVSIISKYNFAPTELSKENLVREGKDEDSIYITGNTAIDALKTTVREDYTHPELEWAKDSRLIMITAHRRENLGEPMHNMFRAIRRVMDEHPDVKAIYPIHMNPIVRQAADEELGDCDRIRIIEPLEVLDFHNFLARSFMILTDSGGIQEEAPSLGKPVLVMRDTTERPEGIKAGTLKLVGTEEQVIYDNFKLLLEDQTAYDTMAKASNPYGDGFACKRIADILEEN
;
A
#
# COMPACT_ATOMS: atom_id res chain seq x y z
N MET A 1 -27.46 16.82 -4.78
CA MET A 1 -26.30 16.42 -3.98
C MET A 1 -26.15 14.92 -4.18
N LYS A 2 -25.00 14.49 -4.72
CA LYS A 2 -24.70 13.08 -5.00
C LYS A 2 -24.28 12.37 -3.71
N THR A 3 -24.85 11.20 -3.42
CA THR A 3 -24.44 10.37 -2.29
C THR A 3 -23.37 9.37 -2.72
N VAL A 4 -22.15 9.53 -2.22
CA VAL A 4 -21.01 8.63 -2.46
C VAL A 4 -20.70 7.86 -1.18
N MET A 5 -20.78 6.54 -1.25
CA MET A 5 -20.49 5.65 -0.11
C MET A 5 -19.16 4.94 -0.34
N LEU A 6 -18.25 5.01 0.63
CA LEU A 6 -16.98 4.29 0.60
C LEU A 6 -17.07 3.07 1.49
N VAL A 7 -16.68 1.89 0.98
CA VAL A 7 -16.72 0.63 1.73
C VAL A 7 -15.33 0.00 1.74
N PHE A 8 -14.81 -0.27 2.92
CA PHE A 8 -13.50 -0.91 3.11
C PHE A 8 -13.46 -1.64 4.46
N GLY A 9 -12.52 -2.57 4.63
CA GLY A 9 -12.53 -3.44 5.81
C GLY A 9 -11.18 -3.79 6.41
N THR A 10 -10.09 -3.53 5.68
CA THR A 10 -8.74 -3.87 6.12
C THR A 10 -7.88 -2.62 6.34
N ARG A 11 -6.80 -2.78 7.11
CA ARG A 11 -5.82 -1.71 7.33
C ARG A 11 -5.25 -1.13 6.03
N PRO A 12 -4.79 -1.93 5.04
CA PRO A 12 -4.26 -1.39 3.78
C PRO A 12 -5.30 -0.60 2.97
N GLU A 13 -6.55 -1.06 2.94
CA GLU A 13 -7.64 -0.32 2.30
C GLU A 13 -7.88 1.02 3.00
N ALA A 14 -7.95 1.03 4.34
CA ALA A 14 -8.19 2.25 5.11
C ALA A 14 -7.12 3.32 4.89
N ILE A 15 -5.85 2.94 4.84
CA ILE A 15 -4.73 3.86 4.57
C ILE A 15 -4.95 4.61 3.25
N LYS A 16 -5.46 3.93 2.23
CA LYS A 16 -5.67 4.46 0.88
C LYS A 16 -7.04 5.12 0.70
N MET A 17 -8.06 4.71 1.46
CA MET A 17 -9.42 5.24 1.34
C MET A 17 -9.70 6.42 2.27
N CYS A 18 -9.08 6.50 3.44
CA CYS A 18 -9.29 7.61 4.36
C CYS A 18 -8.91 8.99 3.79
N PRO A 19 -7.81 9.16 3.05
CA PRO A 19 -7.54 10.41 2.33
C PRO A 19 -8.65 10.79 1.35
N LEU A 20 -9.22 9.80 0.64
CA LEU A 20 -10.33 10.01 -0.28
C LEU A 20 -11.62 10.38 0.45
N VAL A 21 -11.90 9.77 1.62
CA VAL A 21 -13.02 10.19 2.49
C VAL A 21 -12.88 11.66 2.85
N ASN A 22 -11.68 12.08 3.29
CA ASN A 22 -11.44 13.45 3.70
C ASN A 22 -11.57 14.43 2.52
N GLU A 23 -11.07 14.08 1.35
CA GLU A 23 -11.23 14.89 0.14
C GLU A 23 -12.71 15.03 -0.25
N LEU A 24 -13.47 13.93 -0.28
CA LEU A 24 -14.89 13.96 -0.63
C LEU A 24 -15.73 14.75 0.39
N LYS A 25 -15.38 14.73 1.66
CA LYS A 25 -16.05 15.54 2.70
C LYS A 25 -15.85 17.04 2.52
N THR A 26 -14.88 17.50 1.74
CA THR A 26 -14.69 18.93 1.43
C THR A 26 -15.61 19.41 0.28
N ARG A 27 -16.31 18.49 -0.42
CA ARG A 27 -17.10 18.78 -1.62
C ARG A 27 -18.55 19.09 -1.25
N GLU A 28 -19.03 20.31 -1.52
CA GLU A 28 -20.37 20.76 -1.15
C GLU A 28 -21.48 19.97 -1.86
N ASN A 29 -21.22 19.45 -3.06
CA ASN A 29 -22.18 18.71 -3.87
C ASN A 29 -22.18 17.19 -3.61
N ILE A 30 -21.32 16.72 -2.72
CA ILE A 30 -21.19 15.29 -2.38
C ILE A 30 -21.57 15.05 -0.91
N LYS A 31 -22.51 14.14 -0.70
CA LYS A 31 -22.75 13.55 0.62
C LYS A 31 -21.89 12.29 0.73
N THR A 32 -20.88 12.35 1.58
CA THR A 32 -19.97 11.22 1.83
C THR A 32 -20.48 10.35 2.96
N VAL A 33 -20.57 9.03 2.72
CA VAL A 33 -20.95 8.00 3.70
C VAL A 33 -19.83 6.98 3.80
N VAL A 34 -19.43 6.61 5.00
CA VAL A 34 -18.36 5.65 5.26
C VAL A 34 -18.92 4.40 5.91
N CYS A 35 -18.72 3.25 5.28
CA CYS A 35 -19.06 1.95 5.84
C CYS A 35 -17.81 1.09 5.98
N VAL A 36 -17.57 0.57 7.16
CA VAL A 36 -16.47 -0.37 7.40
C VAL A 36 -17.01 -1.77 7.63
N THR A 37 -16.34 -2.78 7.08
CA THR A 37 -16.73 -4.18 7.33
C THR A 37 -16.13 -4.73 8.62
N GLY A 38 -15.04 -4.12 9.11
CA GLY A 38 -14.39 -4.53 10.35
C GLY A 38 -13.71 -5.90 10.27
N GLN A 39 -13.13 -6.25 9.11
CA GLN A 39 -12.44 -7.52 8.91
C GLN A 39 -11.21 -7.69 9.80
N HIS A 40 -10.52 -6.57 10.18
CA HIS A 40 -9.37 -6.51 11.10
C HIS A 40 -9.53 -5.31 12.04
N ARG A 41 -10.39 -5.43 13.05
CA ARG A 41 -10.90 -4.32 13.85
C ARG A 41 -9.83 -3.40 14.44
N GLN A 42 -8.93 -3.90 15.28
CA GLN A 42 -7.97 -3.04 16.00
C GLN A 42 -7.03 -2.26 15.06
N MET A 43 -6.50 -2.93 14.04
CA MET A 43 -5.63 -2.29 13.07
C MET A 43 -6.37 -1.27 12.19
N LEU A 44 -7.65 -1.49 11.93
CA LEU A 44 -8.49 -0.57 11.18
C LEU A 44 -8.76 0.69 11.99
N ASP A 45 -9.15 0.55 13.26
CA ASP A 45 -9.46 1.66 14.15
C ASP A 45 -8.27 2.62 14.31
N MET A 46 -7.04 2.12 14.45
CA MET A 46 -5.82 2.95 14.51
C MET A 46 -5.61 3.81 13.25
N VAL A 47 -5.93 3.29 12.08
CA VAL A 47 -5.87 4.07 10.83
C VAL A 47 -6.96 5.11 10.78
N LEU A 48 -8.21 4.74 11.12
CA LEU A 48 -9.33 5.67 11.18
C LEU A 48 -9.03 6.85 12.10
N ASP A 49 -8.46 6.58 13.28
CA ASP A 49 -8.03 7.62 14.24
C ASP A 49 -6.93 8.52 13.67
N THR A 50 -5.94 7.93 13.00
CA THR A 50 -4.83 8.66 12.38
C THR A 50 -5.34 9.68 11.34
N PHE A 51 -6.30 9.27 10.51
CA PHE A 51 -6.90 10.12 9.48
C PHE A 51 -8.13 10.91 9.96
N LYS A 52 -8.54 10.77 11.23
CA LYS A 52 -9.73 11.40 11.82
C LYS A 52 -11.01 11.09 11.03
N VAL A 53 -11.15 9.86 10.59
CA VAL A 53 -12.33 9.35 9.90
C VAL A 53 -13.17 8.55 10.88
N ALA A 54 -14.43 8.97 11.06
CA ALA A 54 -15.43 8.19 11.79
C ALA A 54 -16.34 7.48 10.76
N PRO A 55 -16.53 6.16 10.84
CA PRO A 55 -17.47 5.45 9.99
C PRO A 55 -18.91 5.75 10.41
N ASP A 56 -19.80 5.88 9.41
CA ASP A 56 -21.23 6.02 9.62
C ASP A 56 -21.88 4.64 9.89
N TYR A 57 -21.33 3.59 9.29
CA TYR A 57 -21.76 2.20 9.44
C TYR A 57 -20.58 1.29 9.71
N ASP A 58 -20.80 0.32 10.59
CA ASP A 58 -19.82 -0.72 10.93
C ASP A 58 -20.50 -2.09 10.96
N LEU A 59 -20.14 -2.94 10.01
CA LEU A 59 -20.75 -4.26 9.87
C LEU A 59 -20.21 -5.28 10.89
N SER A 60 -19.06 -4.99 11.50
CA SER A 60 -18.43 -5.81 12.56
C SER A 60 -18.38 -7.31 12.23
N ILE A 61 -17.99 -7.66 11.00
CA ILE A 61 -18.06 -9.05 10.50
C ILE A 61 -16.96 -9.96 11.05
N MET A 62 -15.97 -9.42 11.75
CA MET A 62 -14.81 -10.18 12.21
C MET A 62 -15.20 -11.26 13.23
N LYS A 63 -14.79 -12.50 12.95
CA LYS A 63 -14.85 -13.62 13.88
C LYS A 63 -13.56 -14.44 13.79
N SER A 64 -13.13 -15.05 14.88
CA SER A 64 -11.93 -15.90 14.86
C SER A 64 -12.17 -17.14 13.97
N GLY A 65 -11.17 -17.44 13.12
CA GLY A 65 -11.21 -18.65 12.29
C GLY A 65 -12.16 -18.60 11.10
N GLN A 66 -12.61 -17.41 10.65
CA GLN A 66 -13.46 -17.27 9.47
C GLN A 66 -12.82 -17.83 8.21
N THR A 67 -13.62 -18.54 7.43
CA THR A 67 -13.30 -18.93 6.05
C THR A 67 -13.68 -17.82 5.07
N LEU A 68 -13.25 -17.93 3.81
CA LEU A 68 -13.70 -17.03 2.75
C LEU A 68 -15.21 -17.10 2.53
N PHE A 69 -15.83 -18.28 2.76
CA PHE A 69 -17.29 -18.42 2.72
C PHE A 69 -17.98 -17.59 3.79
N ASP A 70 -17.47 -17.63 5.03
CA ASP A 70 -18.03 -16.86 6.14
C ASP A 70 -17.92 -15.37 5.89
N ILE A 71 -16.75 -14.90 5.45
CA ILE A 71 -16.50 -13.48 5.11
C ILE A 71 -17.47 -13.03 4.02
N THR A 72 -17.56 -13.78 2.91
CA THR A 72 -18.44 -13.48 1.78
C THR A 72 -19.89 -13.40 2.20
N THR A 73 -20.37 -14.40 2.92
CA THR A 73 -21.78 -14.48 3.35
C THR A 73 -22.13 -13.36 4.34
N ASN A 74 -21.23 -13.08 5.30
CA ASN A 74 -21.48 -12.05 6.30
C ASN A 74 -21.51 -10.65 5.66
N ILE A 75 -20.57 -10.33 4.75
CA ILE A 75 -20.58 -9.03 4.05
C ILE A 75 -21.83 -8.91 3.19
N LEU A 76 -22.13 -9.92 2.35
CA LEU A 76 -23.26 -9.86 1.41
C LEU A 76 -24.60 -9.66 2.12
N SER A 77 -24.80 -10.35 3.25
CA SER A 77 -26.03 -10.24 4.04
C SER A 77 -26.15 -8.88 4.73
N SER A 78 -25.05 -8.36 5.29
CA SER A 78 -25.09 -7.13 6.10
C SER A 78 -25.10 -5.86 5.25
N ILE A 79 -24.34 -5.83 4.13
CA ILE A 79 -24.23 -4.64 3.30
C ILE A 79 -25.54 -4.31 2.58
N GLY A 80 -26.37 -5.32 2.32
CA GLY A 80 -27.64 -5.15 1.62
C GLY A 80 -28.58 -4.18 2.33
N ASP A 81 -28.71 -4.30 3.64
CA ASP A 81 -29.59 -3.43 4.46
C ASP A 81 -29.05 -1.99 4.48
N VAL A 82 -27.72 -1.81 4.58
CA VAL A 82 -27.09 -0.49 4.54
C VAL A 82 -27.29 0.19 3.19
N LEU A 83 -27.17 -0.57 2.09
CA LEU A 83 -27.43 -0.03 0.74
C LEU A 83 -28.90 0.39 0.56
N ASP A 84 -29.87 -0.33 1.16
CA ASP A 84 -31.29 0.02 1.11
C ASP A 84 -31.62 1.28 1.93
N GLU A 85 -30.92 1.47 3.04
CA GLU A 85 -31.08 2.65 3.90
C GLU A 85 -30.43 3.89 3.27
N VAL A 86 -29.16 3.78 2.86
CA VAL A 86 -28.36 4.91 2.33
C VAL A 86 -28.78 5.33 0.94
N LYS A 87 -29.12 4.37 0.08
CA LYS A 87 -29.42 4.55 -1.36
C LYS A 87 -28.37 5.39 -2.08
N PRO A 88 -27.11 4.95 -2.06
CA PRO A 88 -26.03 5.73 -2.64
C PRO A 88 -26.14 5.79 -4.16
N ASP A 89 -25.75 6.92 -4.75
CA ASP A 89 -25.63 7.06 -6.21
C ASP A 89 -24.42 6.29 -6.74
N VAL A 90 -23.33 6.26 -5.95
CA VAL A 90 -22.09 5.53 -6.26
C VAL A 90 -21.52 4.92 -4.99
N VAL A 91 -21.05 3.66 -5.09
CA VAL A 91 -20.25 3.01 -4.05
C VAL A 91 -18.82 2.86 -4.51
N LEU A 92 -17.87 3.36 -3.72
CA LEU A 92 -16.44 3.20 -3.95
C LEU A 92 -15.91 2.01 -3.17
N VAL A 93 -15.20 1.13 -3.86
CA VAL A 93 -14.45 0.00 -3.30
C VAL A 93 -12.99 0.08 -3.73
N HIS A 94 -12.09 -0.55 -2.98
CA HIS A 94 -10.65 -0.40 -3.20
C HIS A 94 -9.95 -1.75 -3.41
N GLY A 95 -9.16 -1.84 -4.47
CA GLY A 95 -8.23 -2.95 -4.70
C GLY A 95 -8.97 -4.28 -4.94
N ASP A 96 -8.69 -5.28 -4.09
CA ASP A 96 -8.95 -6.67 -4.42
C ASP A 96 -9.34 -7.57 -3.22
N THR A 97 -9.70 -6.97 -2.10
CA THR A 97 -10.11 -7.75 -0.92
C THR A 97 -11.48 -8.43 -1.13
N SER A 98 -11.82 -9.37 -0.25
CA SER A 98 -13.17 -9.93 -0.21
C SER A 98 -14.23 -8.85 0.06
N THR A 99 -13.91 -7.83 0.87
CA THR A 99 -14.76 -6.65 1.09
C THR A 99 -15.07 -5.96 -0.24
N THR A 100 -14.06 -5.69 -1.05
CA THR A 100 -14.18 -5.05 -2.36
C THR A 100 -15.09 -5.84 -3.30
N PHE A 101 -14.80 -7.12 -3.48
CA PHE A 101 -15.55 -7.97 -4.40
C PHE A 101 -17.00 -8.15 -3.97
N VAL A 102 -17.24 -8.49 -2.69
CA VAL A 102 -18.60 -8.81 -2.20
C VAL A 102 -19.47 -7.55 -2.16
N THR A 103 -18.91 -6.40 -1.78
CA THR A 103 -19.62 -5.12 -1.84
C THR A 103 -20.01 -4.77 -3.27
N ALA A 104 -19.08 -4.92 -4.22
CA ALA A 104 -19.36 -4.66 -5.64
C ALA A 104 -20.45 -5.58 -6.17
N LEU A 105 -20.44 -6.87 -5.80
CA LEU A 105 -21.50 -7.83 -6.16
C LEU A 105 -22.87 -7.43 -5.59
N ALA A 106 -22.93 -6.98 -4.33
CA ALA A 106 -24.18 -6.49 -3.71
C ALA A 106 -24.70 -5.24 -4.45
N CYS A 107 -23.84 -4.31 -4.80
CA CYS A 107 -24.18 -3.11 -5.58
C CYS A 107 -24.71 -3.48 -6.96
N PHE A 108 -24.08 -4.44 -7.63
CA PHE A 108 -24.53 -4.93 -8.94
C PHE A 108 -25.96 -5.50 -8.88
N TYR A 109 -26.29 -6.30 -7.84
CA TYR A 109 -27.62 -6.83 -7.64
C TYR A 109 -28.68 -5.75 -7.40
N LYS A 110 -28.28 -4.63 -6.81
CA LYS A 110 -29.14 -3.48 -6.55
C LYS A 110 -29.08 -2.40 -7.63
N GLN A 111 -28.32 -2.62 -8.71
CA GLN A 111 -28.13 -1.68 -9.83
C GLN A 111 -27.56 -0.31 -9.36
N ILE A 112 -26.71 -0.34 -8.34
CA ILE A 112 -25.98 0.83 -7.83
C ILE A 112 -24.66 0.93 -8.57
N ALA A 113 -24.28 2.14 -9.02
CA ALA A 113 -23.01 2.37 -9.70
C ALA A 113 -21.81 2.09 -8.77
N ILE A 114 -20.77 1.47 -9.33
CA ILE A 114 -19.56 1.08 -8.61
C ILE A 114 -18.37 1.88 -9.15
N GLY A 115 -17.58 2.47 -8.26
CA GLY A 115 -16.26 3.02 -8.56
C GLY A 115 -15.18 2.15 -7.94
N HIS A 116 -14.29 1.63 -8.77
CA HIS A 116 -13.18 0.78 -8.36
C HIS A 116 -11.89 1.61 -8.25
N VAL A 117 -11.47 1.89 -7.03
CA VAL A 117 -10.21 2.58 -6.72
C VAL A 117 -9.08 1.55 -6.76
N GLU A 118 -7.93 1.88 -7.36
CA GLU A 118 -6.81 0.99 -7.66
C GLU A 118 -7.21 -0.11 -8.68
N ALA A 119 -7.96 0.28 -9.71
CA ALA A 119 -8.40 -0.62 -10.76
C ALA A 119 -7.27 -0.96 -11.75
N GLY A 120 -7.29 -2.18 -12.29
CA GLY A 120 -6.44 -2.56 -13.43
C GLY A 120 -5.08 -3.19 -13.07
N LEU A 121 -4.74 -3.40 -11.81
CA LEU A 121 -3.60 -4.23 -11.44
C LEU A 121 -3.86 -5.69 -11.86
N ARG A 122 -2.87 -6.37 -12.48
CA ARG A 122 -3.02 -7.75 -12.97
C ARG A 122 -1.77 -8.59 -12.81
N THR A 123 -1.98 -9.85 -12.44
CA THR A 123 -1.00 -10.93 -12.60
C THR A 123 -1.42 -11.90 -13.69
N TYR A 124 -2.69 -11.91 -14.10
CA TYR A 124 -3.33 -12.85 -15.02
C TYR A 124 -3.28 -14.31 -14.56
N ASN A 125 -2.96 -14.54 -13.29
CA ASN A 125 -3.06 -15.86 -12.66
C ASN A 125 -4.04 -15.78 -11.48
N ILE A 126 -5.29 -16.22 -11.71
CA ILE A 126 -6.38 -16.11 -10.71
C ILE A 126 -6.11 -16.86 -9.39
N TYR A 127 -5.06 -17.67 -9.35
CA TYR A 127 -4.60 -18.37 -8.15
C TYR A 127 -3.38 -17.73 -7.50
N SER A 128 -2.87 -16.60 -8.05
CA SER A 128 -1.69 -15.93 -7.49
C SER A 128 -1.68 -14.41 -7.77
N PRO A 129 -1.89 -13.57 -6.75
CA PRO A 129 -2.31 -13.89 -5.38
C PRO A 129 -3.74 -14.42 -5.32
N TYR A 130 -4.04 -15.25 -4.32
CA TYR A 130 -5.35 -15.87 -4.14
C TYR A 130 -5.99 -15.40 -2.83
N PRO A 131 -7.25 -14.94 -2.85
CA PRO A 131 -8.21 -14.82 -3.99
C PRO A 131 -8.14 -13.45 -4.73
N GLU A 132 -7.15 -12.63 -4.45
CA GLU A 132 -7.07 -11.21 -4.83
C GLU A 132 -7.14 -10.99 -6.34
N GLU A 133 -6.42 -11.81 -7.14
CA GLU A 133 -6.43 -11.63 -8.60
C GLU A 133 -7.81 -11.89 -9.21
N PHE A 134 -8.53 -12.91 -8.72
CA PHE A 134 -9.91 -13.14 -9.13
C PHE A 134 -10.81 -11.96 -8.73
N ASN A 135 -10.70 -11.50 -7.48
CA ASN A 135 -11.54 -10.42 -6.97
C ASN A 135 -11.40 -9.16 -7.83
N ARG A 136 -10.15 -8.73 -8.15
CA ARG A 136 -9.91 -7.51 -8.92
C ARG A 136 -10.41 -7.60 -10.35
N GLN A 137 -10.29 -8.76 -11.00
CA GLN A 137 -10.85 -8.99 -12.33
C GLN A 137 -12.38 -8.95 -12.31
N ALA A 138 -13.02 -9.64 -11.35
CA ALA A 138 -14.47 -9.69 -11.22
C ALA A 138 -15.07 -8.29 -10.96
N VAL A 139 -14.46 -7.50 -10.08
CA VAL A 139 -14.90 -6.12 -9.80
C VAL A 139 -14.81 -5.26 -11.05
N SER A 140 -13.74 -5.39 -11.84
CA SER A 140 -13.58 -4.64 -13.09
C SER A 140 -14.72 -4.89 -14.07
N ILE A 141 -15.31 -6.10 -14.11
CA ILE A 141 -16.43 -6.42 -15.03
C ILE A 141 -17.63 -5.53 -14.78
N ILE A 142 -17.96 -5.24 -13.52
CA ILE A 142 -19.19 -4.57 -13.10
C ILE A 142 -19.01 -3.09 -12.70
N SER A 143 -17.77 -2.60 -12.66
CA SER A 143 -17.48 -1.21 -12.30
C SER A 143 -17.86 -0.24 -13.42
N LYS A 144 -18.55 0.85 -13.05
CA LYS A 144 -18.84 1.99 -13.91
C LYS A 144 -17.65 2.92 -14.02
N TYR A 145 -16.96 3.20 -12.92
CA TYR A 145 -15.77 4.04 -12.85
C TYR A 145 -14.58 3.19 -12.47
N ASN A 146 -13.51 3.22 -13.27
CA ASN A 146 -12.27 2.50 -13.02
C ASN A 146 -11.14 3.52 -12.80
N PHE A 147 -10.76 3.74 -11.54
CA PHE A 147 -9.69 4.67 -11.17
C PHE A 147 -8.35 3.92 -11.17
N ALA A 148 -7.65 3.98 -12.29
CA ALA A 148 -6.40 3.28 -12.52
C ALA A 148 -5.22 4.07 -11.91
N PRO A 149 -4.30 3.42 -11.17
CA PRO A 149 -3.15 4.10 -10.61
C PRO A 149 -2.10 4.49 -11.67
N THR A 150 -1.99 3.74 -12.76
CA THR A 150 -0.95 3.90 -13.78
C THR A 150 -1.49 3.69 -15.19
N GLU A 151 -0.69 4.08 -16.20
CA GLU A 151 -0.98 3.78 -17.61
C GLU A 151 -1.07 2.26 -17.86
N LEU A 152 -0.15 1.46 -17.29
CA LEU A 152 -0.19 0.00 -17.42
C LEU A 152 -1.50 -0.59 -16.88
N SER A 153 -2.01 -0.05 -15.76
CA SER A 153 -3.28 -0.47 -15.19
C SER A 153 -4.45 -0.14 -16.14
N LYS A 154 -4.42 1.03 -16.80
CA LYS A 154 -5.38 1.37 -17.86
C LYS A 154 -5.27 0.41 -19.04
N GLU A 155 -4.06 0.16 -19.54
CA GLU A 155 -3.82 -0.77 -20.65
C GLU A 155 -4.38 -2.17 -20.39
N ASN A 156 -4.24 -2.67 -19.15
CA ASN A 156 -4.81 -3.96 -18.74
C ASN A 156 -6.35 -3.96 -18.88
N LEU A 157 -7.02 -2.91 -18.39
CA LEU A 157 -8.47 -2.79 -18.48
C LEU A 157 -8.96 -2.68 -19.93
N VAL A 158 -8.27 -1.91 -20.77
CA VAL A 158 -8.58 -1.79 -22.21
C VAL A 158 -8.42 -3.13 -22.92
N ARG A 159 -7.35 -3.87 -22.60
CA ARG A 159 -7.10 -5.22 -23.13
C ARG A 159 -8.23 -6.20 -22.79
N GLU A 160 -8.87 -6.03 -21.63
CA GLU A 160 -10.01 -6.80 -21.17
C GLU A 160 -11.34 -6.32 -21.76
N GLY A 161 -11.32 -5.34 -22.65
CA GLY A 161 -12.50 -4.81 -23.36
C GLY A 161 -13.31 -3.81 -22.55
N LYS A 162 -12.71 -3.18 -21.53
CA LYS A 162 -13.36 -2.05 -20.84
C LYS A 162 -13.38 -0.84 -21.75
N ASP A 163 -14.50 -0.12 -21.69
CA ASP A 163 -14.66 1.17 -22.37
C ASP A 163 -13.66 2.19 -21.81
N GLU A 164 -12.87 2.79 -22.67
CA GLU A 164 -11.85 3.76 -22.27
C GLU A 164 -12.44 4.97 -21.53
N ASP A 165 -13.67 5.37 -21.88
CA ASP A 165 -14.38 6.50 -21.23
C ASP A 165 -14.77 6.17 -19.77
N SER A 166 -14.69 4.91 -19.37
CA SER A 166 -14.91 4.46 -18.00
C SER A 166 -13.62 4.35 -17.17
N ILE A 167 -12.45 4.63 -17.78
CA ILE A 167 -11.13 4.43 -17.15
C ILE A 167 -10.43 5.77 -16.96
N TYR A 168 -10.07 6.08 -15.73
CA TYR A 168 -9.44 7.33 -15.34
C TYR A 168 -8.09 7.06 -14.68
N ILE A 169 -7.01 7.61 -15.25
CA ILE A 169 -5.68 7.52 -14.61
C ILE A 169 -5.62 8.58 -13.53
N THR A 170 -5.65 8.14 -12.27
CA THR A 170 -5.70 9.04 -11.11
C THR A 170 -4.39 9.10 -10.34
N GLY A 171 -3.56 8.09 -10.43
CA GLY A 171 -2.51 7.80 -9.46
C GLY A 171 -3.02 6.92 -8.31
N ASN A 172 -2.11 6.51 -7.42
CA ASN A 172 -2.43 5.69 -6.26
C ASN A 172 -2.71 6.57 -5.04
N THR A 173 -3.83 6.35 -4.38
CA THR A 173 -4.24 7.08 -3.16
C THR A 173 -3.33 6.83 -1.95
N ALA A 174 -2.45 5.80 -2.00
CA ALA A 174 -1.39 5.63 -1.02
C ALA A 174 -0.44 6.83 -0.95
N ILE A 175 -0.20 7.48 -2.09
CA ILE A 175 0.66 8.67 -2.14
C ILE A 175 -0.03 9.86 -1.46
N ASP A 176 -1.35 9.98 -1.61
CA ASP A 176 -2.14 11.03 -0.92
C ASP A 176 -2.10 10.83 0.60
N ALA A 177 -2.03 9.58 1.09
CA ALA A 177 -1.93 9.29 2.51
C ALA A 177 -0.68 9.93 3.16
N LEU A 178 0.44 9.96 2.44
CA LEU A 178 1.69 10.54 2.94
C LEU A 178 1.56 12.03 3.26
N LYS A 179 0.72 12.78 2.53
CA LYS A 179 0.48 14.21 2.80
C LYS A 179 -0.15 14.46 4.17
N THR A 180 -0.90 13.49 4.68
CA THR A 180 -1.53 13.57 6.01
C THR A 180 -0.62 13.03 7.11
N THR A 181 0.14 11.97 6.82
CA THR A 181 0.88 11.21 7.82
C THR A 181 2.31 11.71 8.01
N VAL A 182 2.98 12.19 6.96
CA VAL A 182 4.33 12.75 7.06
C VAL A 182 4.25 14.16 7.64
N ARG A 183 4.90 14.40 8.78
CA ARG A 183 4.88 15.66 9.52
C ARG A 183 6.28 16.17 9.79
N GLU A 184 6.51 17.45 9.62
CA GLU A 184 7.81 18.08 9.89
C GLU A 184 8.18 18.03 11.38
N ASP A 185 7.20 18.23 12.25
CA ASP A 185 7.32 18.25 13.71
C ASP A 185 7.34 16.86 14.36
N TYR A 186 7.32 15.79 13.56
CA TYR A 186 7.31 14.42 14.07
C TYR A 186 8.65 14.06 14.70
N THR A 187 8.60 13.52 15.91
CA THR A 187 9.77 13.03 16.66
C THR A 187 9.53 11.61 17.16
N HIS A 188 10.59 10.81 17.20
CA HIS A 188 10.56 9.46 17.74
C HIS A 188 11.96 9.09 18.29
N PRO A 189 12.06 8.38 19.43
CA PRO A 189 13.36 8.01 20.03
C PRO A 189 14.33 7.31 19.07
N GLU A 190 13.81 6.43 18.19
CA GLU A 190 14.62 5.72 17.21
C GLU A 190 15.19 6.65 16.13
N LEU A 191 14.43 7.67 15.73
CA LEU A 191 14.89 8.67 14.76
C LEU A 191 15.92 9.62 15.39
N GLU A 192 15.76 9.98 16.67
CA GLU A 192 16.76 10.75 17.40
C GLU A 192 18.06 9.96 17.56
N TRP A 193 18.00 8.64 17.80
CA TRP A 193 19.17 7.79 17.80
C TRP A 193 19.90 7.77 16.44
N ALA A 194 19.15 7.86 15.33
CA ALA A 194 19.72 7.80 13.97
C ALA A 194 20.12 9.18 13.42
N LYS A 195 19.87 10.27 14.12
CA LYS A 195 19.88 11.68 13.65
C LYS A 195 21.14 12.09 12.88
N ASP A 196 22.33 11.67 13.34
CA ASP A 196 23.61 12.07 12.76
C ASP A 196 24.18 11.01 11.80
N SER A 197 23.31 10.20 11.21
CA SER A 197 23.69 9.09 10.32
C SER A 197 22.83 9.05 9.07
N ARG A 198 23.31 8.34 8.05
CA ARG A 198 22.48 7.96 6.91
C ARG A 198 21.58 6.79 7.34
N LEU A 199 20.29 7.08 7.58
CA LEU A 199 19.33 6.09 8.06
C LEU A 199 18.86 5.18 6.93
N ILE A 200 18.99 3.89 7.11
CA ILE A 200 18.46 2.85 6.23
C ILE A 200 17.20 2.25 6.86
N MET A 201 16.11 2.23 6.11
CA MET A 201 14.91 1.52 6.52
C MET A 201 14.91 0.12 5.90
N ILE A 202 14.75 -0.91 6.73
CA ILE A 202 14.70 -2.31 6.27
C ILE A 202 13.29 -2.84 6.49
N THR A 203 12.73 -3.51 5.48
CA THR A 203 11.52 -4.32 5.62
C THR A 203 11.67 -5.61 4.82
N ALA A 204 11.59 -6.75 5.50
CA ALA A 204 11.71 -8.08 4.89
C ALA A 204 10.82 -9.07 5.65
N HIS A 205 9.86 -9.68 4.95
CA HIS A 205 8.90 -10.59 5.57
C HIS A 205 8.17 -11.51 4.60
N ARG A 206 8.48 -11.45 3.31
CA ARG A 206 7.81 -12.26 2.29
C ARG A 206 8.08 -13.74 2.47
N ARG A 207 7.03 -14.55 2.31
CA ARG A 207 7.11 -16.01 2.49
C ARG A 207 8.07 -16.67 1.50
N GLU A 208 8.13 -16.14 0.28
CA GLU A 208 9.02 -16.60 -0.77
C GLU A 208 10.50 -16.43 -0.43
N ASN A 209 10.82 -15.50 0.48
CA ASN A 209 12.18 -15.19 0.89
C ASN A 209 12.62 -15.92 2.17
N LEU A 210 11.73 -16.70 2.81
CA LEU A 210 12.10 -17.41 4.04
C LEU A 210 13.21 -18.44 3.82
N GLY A 211 14.07 -18.60 4.83
CA GLY A 211 15.23 -19.49 4.77
C GLY A 211 16.46 -18.82 4.19
N GLU A 212 17.25 -19.52 3.38
CA GLU A 212 18.55 -19.04 2.87
C GLU A 212 18.48 -17.69 2.12
N PRO A 213 17.45 -17.38 1.29
CA PRO A 213 17.34 -16.06 0.70
C PRO A 213 17.34 -14.93 1.72
N MET A 214 16.65 -15.10 2.86
CA MET A 214 16.58 -14.09 3.91
C MET A 214 17.91 -13.90 4.62
N HIS A 215 18.63 -14.99 4.89
CA HIS A 215 19.99 -14.94 5.45
C HIS A 215 20.95 -14.22 4.48
N ASN A 216 20.88 -14.48 3.18
CA ASN A 216 21.67 -13.77 2.16
C ASN A 216 21.41 -12.27 2.19
N MET A 217 20.14 -11.84 2.27
CA MET A 217 19.79 -10.42 2.38
C MET A 217 20.44 -9.78 3.61
N PHE A 218 20.29 -10.43 4.77
CA PHE A 218 20.80 -9.88 6.04
C PHE A 218 22.33 -9.89 6.10
N ARG A 219 23.01 -10.92 5.57
CA ARG A 219 24.47 -10.92 5.44
C ARG A 219 24.98 -9.80 4.57
N ALA A 220 24.32 -9.55 3.41
CA ALA A 220 24.66 -8.44 2.54
C ALA A 220 24.55 -7.09 3.26
N ILE A 221 23.45 -6.88 3.99
CA ILE A 221 23.20 -5.68 4.78
C ILE A 221 24.30 -5.55 5.85
N ARG A 222 24.59 -6.61 6.59
CA ARG A 222 25.60 -6.61 7.64
C ARG A 222 26.98 -6.23 7.11
N ARG A 223 27.40 -6.80 5.99
CA ARG A 223 28.71 -6.47 5.36
C ARG A 223 28.83 -4.99 5.02
N VAL A 224 27.79 -4.38 4.42
CA VAL A 224 27.79 -2.95 4.12
C VAL A 224 27.82 -2.12 5.40
N MET A 225 27.06 -2.50 6.41
CA MET A 225 27.05 -1.81 7.71
C MET A 225 28.44 -1.82 8.37
N ASP A 226 29.18 -2.92 8.26
CA ASP A 226 30.52 -3.04 8.85
C ASP A 226 31.54 -2.12 8.16
N GLU A 227 31.38 -1.85 6.86
CA GLU A 227 32.24 -0.96 6.08
C GLU A 227 31.88 0.53 6.22
N HIS A 228 30.64 0.88 6.60
CA HIS A 228 30.13 2.25 6.63
C HIS A 228 29.69 2.67 8.04
N PRO A 229 30.60 3.19 8.88
CA PRO A 229 30.29 3.54 10.27
C PRO A 229 29.32 4.73 10.41
N ASP A 230 29.13 5.52 9.38
CA ASP A 230 28.19 6.64 9.31
C ASP A 230 26.75 6.21 8.95
N VAL A 231 26.53 4.91 8.74
CA VAL A 231 25.23 4.35 8.41
C VAL A 231 24.59 3.69 9.63
N LYS A 232 23.31 3.94 9.85
CA LYS A 232 22.48 3.23 10.82
C LYS A 232 21.25 2.66 10.13
N ALA A 233 20.75 1.55 10.64
CA ALA A 233 19.55 0.92 10.10
C ALA A 233 18.48 0.73 11.18
N ILE A 234 17.22 0.87 10.77
CA ILE A 234 16.05 0.52 11.57
C ILE A 234 15.25 -0.52 10.82
N TYR A 235 14.94 -1.62 11.51
CA TYR A 235 14.16 -2.72 10.97
C TYR A 235 12.93 -2.98 11.85
N PRO A 236 11.76 -2.40 11.48
CA PRO A 236 10.48 -2.80 12.06
C PRO A 236 10.16 -4.22 11.63
N ILE A 237 10.40 -5.18 12.54
CA ILE A 237 10.41 -6.59 12.19
C ILE A 237 9.01 -7.19 12.20
N HIS A 238 8.73 -8.08 11.27
CA HIS A 238 7.49 -8.84 11.22
C HIS A 238 7.41 -9.86 12.38
N MET A 239 6.17 -10.15 12.84
CA MET A 239 5.92 -11.04 13.97
C MET A 239 6.26 -12.52 13.71
N ASN A 240 6.54 -12.91 12.46
CA ASN A 240 6.88 -14.29 12.10
C ASN A 240 8.18 -14.74 12.81
N PRO A 241 8.16 -15.82 13.61
CA PRO A 241 9.33 -16.29 14.34
C PRO A 241 10.53 -16.63 13.45
N ILE A 242 10.29 -17.14 12.22
CA ILE A 242 11.37 -17.48 11.28
C ILE A 242 12.12 -16.22 10.86
N VAL A 243 11.40 -15.12 10.59
CA VAL A 243 11.99 -13.83 10.25
C VAL A 243 12.80 -13.29 11.42
N ARG A 244 12.24 -13.36 12.63
CA ARG A 244 12.92 -12.89 13.86
C ARG A 244 14.19 -13.65 14.13
N GLN A 245 14.17 -14.97 13.96
CA GLN A 245 15.35 -15.81 14.15
C GLN A 245 16.46 -15.43 13.16
N ALA A 246 16.15 -15.35 11.85
CA ALA A 246 17.14 -14.98 10.83
C ALA A 246 17.73 -13.58 11.07
N ALA A 247 16.91 -12.61 11.50
CA ALA A 247 17.37 -11.26 11.83
C ALA A 247 18.27 -11.23 13.07
N ASP A 248 17.94 -11.99 14.10
CA ASP A 248 18.77 -12.11 15.32
C ASP A 248 20.13 -12.73 15.01
N GLU A 249 20.14 -13.81 14.21
CA GLU A 249 21.37 -14.53 13.84
C GLU A 249 22.33 -13.67 12.99
N GLU A 250 21.83 -12.86 12.07
CA GLU A 250 22.68 -12.13 11.10
C GLU A 250 22.90 -10.65 11.47
N LEU A 251 21.96 -10.03 12.20
CA LEU A 251 21.97 -8.59 12.49
C LEU A 251 22.03 -8.25 13.98
N GLY A 252 21.71 -9.21 14.88
CA GLY A 252 21.44 -8.94 16.29
C GLY A 252 22.62 -8.40 17.08
N ASP A 253 23.86 -8.65 16.66
CA ASP A 253 25.09 -8.20 17.31
C ASP A 253 25.65 -6.87 16.75
N CYS A 254 24.90 -6.17 15.89
CA CYS A 254 25.32 -4.89 15.30
C CYS A 254 24.66 -3.69 16.02
N ASP A 255 25.42 -2.96 16.82
CA ASP A 255 24.94 -1.77 17.56
C ASP A 255 24.35 -0.66 16.69
N ARG A 256 24.63 -0.68 15.39
CA ARG A 256 24.11 0.29 14.41
C ARG A 256 22.89 -0.19 13.67
N ILE A 257 22.34 -1.35 14.01
CA ILE A 257 21.08 -1.87 13.52
C ILE A 257 20.11 -1.99 14.69
N ARG A 258 18.99 -1.33 14.63
CA ARG A 258 17.90 -1.47 15.60
C ARG A 258 16.76 -2.28 15.02
N ILE A 259 16.55 -3.46 15.58
CA ILE A 259 15.38 -4.30 15.31
C ILE A 259 14.30 -3.87 16.30
N ILE A 260 13.18 -3.36 15.77
CA ILE A 260 12.09 -2.82 16.59
C ILE A 260 10.77 -3.53 16.27
N GLU A 261 9.78 -3.34 17.14
CA GLU A 261 8.44 -3.85 16.87
C GLU A 261 7.80 -3.16 15.64
N PRO A 262 6.79 -3.79 15.01
CA PRO A 262 6.13 -3.22 13.84
C PRO A 262 5.58 -1.81 14.12
N LEU A 263 5.80 -0.90 13.18
CA LEU A 263 5.35 0.48 13.29
C LEU A 263 3.90 0.65 12.81
N GLU A 264 3.19 1.59 13.43
CA GLU A 264 1.93 2.09 12.92
C GLU A 264 2.14 2.97 11.69
N VAL A 265 1.09 3.21 10.91
CA VAL A 265 1.18 3.91 9.63
C VAL A 265 1.79 5.30 9.75
N LEU A 266 1.43 6.05 10.80
CA LEU A 266 1.97 7.39 11.05
C LEU A 266 3.48 7.33 11.26
N ASP A 267 3.92 6.45 12.14
CA ASP A 267 5.34 6.28 12.47
C ASP A 267 6.10 5.77 11.24
N PHE A 268 5.57 4.75 10.58
CA PHE A 268 6.19 4.12 9.42
C PHE A 268 6.45 5.14 8.28
N HIS A 269 5.47 5.97 7.93
CA HIS A 269 5.62 6.98 6.88
C HIS A 269 6.63 8.07 7.29
N ASN A 270 6.68 8.45 8.57
CA ASN A 270 7.67 9.41 9.05
C ASN A 270 9.09 8.83 9.09
N PHE A 271 9.24 7.54 9.34
CA PHE A 271 10.51 6.84 9.22
C PHE A 271 10.97 6.74 7.78
N LEU A 272 10.08 6.39 6.84
CA LEU A 272 10.38 6.41 5.40
C LEU A 272 10.85 7.80 4.95
N ALA A 273 10.13 8.85 5.33
CA ALA A 273 10.44 10.23 4.94
C ALA A 273 11.81 10.70 5.43
N ARG A 274 12.29 10.19 6.56
CA ARG A 274 13.59 10.54 7.16
C ARG A 274 14.71 9.57 6.82
N SER A 275 14.39 8.49 6.11
CA SER A 275 15.41 7.53 5.65
C SER A 275 16.25 8.11 4.53
N PHE A 276 17.50 7.67 4.43
CA PHE A 276 18.37 7.91 3.29
C PHE A 276 17.91 7.05 2.10
N MET A 277 17.76 5.74 2.31
CA MET A 277 17.24 4.80 1.32
C MET A 277 16.52 3.63 2.00
N ILE A 278 15.83 2.83 1.22
CA ILE A 278 15.02 1.71 1.69
C ILE A 278 15.47 0.40 1.07
N LEU A 279 15.60 -0.64 1.89
CA LEU A 279 15.77 -2.04 1.51
C LEU A 279 14.47 -2.79 1.83
N THR A 280 13.78 -3.31 0.80
CA THR A 280 12.43 -3.85 1.03
C THR A 280 12.10 -5.06 0.15
N ASP A 281 11.25 -5.95 0.67
CA ASP A 281 10.54 -6.95 -0.14
C ASP A 281 9.03 -6.65 -0.25
N SER A 282 8.57 -5.52 0.33
CA SER A 282 7.15 -5.12 0.32
C SER A 282 6.73 -4.43 -0.98
N GLY A 283 5.51 -4.75 -1.45
CA GLY A 283 4.92 -4.13 -2.64
C GLY A 283 4.53 -2.65 -2.43
N GLY A 284 3.84 -2.31 -1.34
CA GLY A 284 3.35 -0.94 -1.11
C GLY A 284 4.48 0.09 -1.00
N ILE A 285 5.57 -0.27 -0.34
CA ILE A 285 6.74 0.61 -0.17
C ILE A 285 7.37 1.01 -1.52
N GLN A 286 7.26 0.15 -2.53
CA GLN A 286 7.73 0.43 -3.88
C GLN A 286 6.97 1.59 -4.55
N GLU A 287 5.80 1.93 -4.07
CA GLU A 287 4.99 3.05 -4.54
C GLU A 287 5.18 4.30 -3.66
N GLU A 288 5.24 4.10 -2.35
CA GLU A 288 5.28 5.16 -1.34
C GLU A 288 6.66 5.83 -1.22
N ALA A 289 7.73 5.04 -1.08
CA ALA A 289 9.07 5.58 -0.84
C ALA A 289 9.61 6.46 -1.98
N PRO A 290 9.41 6.12 -3.27
CA PRO A 290 9.80 7.00 -4.38
C PRO A 290 9.11 8.36 -4.35
N SER A 291 7.87 8.47 -3.86
CA SER A 291 7.18 9.75 -3.75
C SER A 291 7.80 10.69 -2.70
N LEU A 292 8.59 10.12 -1.79
CA LEU A 292 9.38 10.84 -0.80
C LEU A 292 10.82 11.11 -1.28
N GLY A 293 11.13 10.80 -2.55
CA GLY A 293 12.47 10.93 -3.12
C GLY A 293 13.49 9.96 -2.52
N LYS A 294 13.05 8.78 -2.08
CA LYS A 294 13.92 7.78 -1.44
C LYS A 294 14.24 6.65 -2.42
N PRO A 295 15.53 6.39 -2.72
CA PRO A 295 15.95 5.22 -3.47
C PRO A 295 15.48 3.92 -2.80
N VAL A 296 15.02 2.96 -3.61
CA VAL A 296 14.50 1.69 -3.12
C VAL A 296 15.22 0.52 -3.80
N LEU A 297 15.85 -0.31 -3.01
CA LEU A 297 16.34 -1.63 -3.44
C LEU A 297 15.30 -2.69 -3.08
N VAL A 298 14.77 -3.34 -4.10
CA VAL A 298 13.75 -4.37 -3.95
C VAL A 298 14.43 -5.74 -3.89
N MET A 299 14.44 -6.34 -2.71
CA MET A 299 15.07 -7.63 -2.41
C MET A 299 14.13 -8.80 -2.77
N ARG A 300 13.84 -8.91 -4.05
CA ARG A 300 12.99 -9.95 -4.64
C ARG A 300 13.49 -10.30 -6.04
N ASP A 301 13.17 -11.51 -6.50
CA ASP A 301 13.47 -11.94 -7.87
C ASP A 301 12.48 -11.39 -8.89
N THR A 302 11.26 -11.09 -8.46
CA THR A 302 10.20 -10.53 -9.29
C THR A 302 9.43 -9.43 -8.55
N THR A 303 8.82 -8.51 -9.31
CA THR A 303 7.90 -7.53 -8.75
C THR A 303 6.69 -7.34 -9.66
N GLU A 304 5.54 -7.13 -9.06
CA GLU A 304 4.30 -6.74 -9.72
C GLU A 304 4.23 -5.22 -10.04
N ARG A 305 5.35 -4.51 -9.88
CA ARG A 305 5.47 -3.05 -10.07
C ARG A 305 6.58 -2.69 -11.06
N PRO A 306 6.49 -3.16 -12.30
CA PRO A 306 7.53 -2.96 -13.31
C PRO A 306 7.70 -1.48 -13.71
N GLU A 307 6.67 -0.65 -13.50
CA GLU A 307 6.70 0.77 -13.83
C GLU A 307 7.76 1.52 -13.04
N GLY A 308 7.92 1.21 -11.74
CA GLY A 308 8.95 1.84 -10.90
C GLY A 308 10.37 1.49 -11.35
N ILE A 309 10.58 0.26 -11.85
CA ILE A 309 11.88 -0.14 -12.43
C ILE A 309 12.14 0.64 -13.72
N LYS A 310 11.15 0.73 -14.61
CA LYS A 310 11.26 1.47 -15.88
C LYS A 310 11.51 2.97 -15.64
N ALA A 311 10.86 3.53 -14.62
CA ALA A 311 11.05 4.93 -14.23
C ALA A 311 12.39 5.19 -13.54
N GLY A 312 13.08 4.15 -13.07
CA GLY A 312 14.35 4.27 -12.35
C GLY A 312 14.21 4.66 -10.87
N THR A 313 12.99 4.60 -10.31
CA THR A 313 12.75 4.88 -8.88
C THR A 313 13.06 3.69 -7.99
N LEU A 314 13.08 2.48 -8.57
CA LEU A 314 13.31 1.21 -7.91
C LEU A 314 14.42 0.43 -8.64
N LYS A 315 15.15 -0.37 -7.89
CA LYS A 315 16.06 -1.37 -8.45
C LYS A 315 15.74 -2.74 -7.86
N LEU A 316 15.41 -3.70 -8.74
CA LEU A 316 15.23 -5.10 -8.37
C LEU A 316 16.63 -5.73 -8.21
N VAL A 317 16.95 -6.18 -7.00
CA VAL A 317 18.30 -6.70 -6.66
C VAL A 317 18.30 -8.20 -6.34
N GLY A 318 17.13 -8.85 -6.41
CA GLY A 318 17.03 -10.28 -6.08
C GLY A 318 17.31 -10.57 -4.61
N THR A 319 17.71 -11.80 -4.35
CA THR A 319 18.01 -12.31 -3.00
C THR A 319 19.46 -12.80 -2.85
N GLU A 320 20.29 -12.59 -3.87
CA GLU A 320 21.70 -12.96 -3.86
C GLU A 320 22.54 -11.96 -3.06
N GLU A 321 23.32 -12.45 -2.08
CA GLU A 321 24.10 -11.63 -1.17
C GLU A 321 24.99 -10.60 -1.88
N GLN A 322 25.75 -11.05 -2.89
CA GLN A 322 26.70 -10.15 -3.57
C GLN A 322 25.99 -9.06 -4.38
N VAL A 323 24.86 -9.38 -5.00
CA VAL A 323 24.09 -8.40 -5.79
C VAL A 323 23.50 -7.32 -4.89
N ILE A 324 22.95 -7.71 -3.73
CA ILE A 324 22.42 -6.76 -2.74
C ILE A 324 23.56 -5.89 -2.21
N TYR A 325 24.66 -6.50 -1.80
CA TYR A 325 25.83 -5.78 -1.29
C TYR A 325 26.34 -4.73 -2.28
N ASP A 326 26.57 -5.12 -3.55
CA ASP A 326 27.10 -4.22 -4.57
C ASP A 326 26.18 -3.01 -4.85
N ASN A 327 24.87 -3.23 -4.90
CA ASN A 327 23.89 -2.18 -5.15
C ASN A 327 23.67 -1.27 -3.93
N PHE A 328 23.68 -1.83 -2.74
CA PHE A 328 23.56 -1.04 -1.51
C PHE A 328 24.81 -0.14 -1.34
N LYS A 329 25.98 -0.71 -1.50
CA LYS A 329 27.26 0.03 -1.45
C LYS A 329 27.33 1.12 -2.52
N LEU A 330 26.91 0.81 -3.76
CA LEU A 330 26.88 1.79 -4.85
C LEU A 330 26.08 3.05 -4.48
N LEU A 331 24.86 2.88 -3.91
CA LEU A 331 24.02 4.02 -3.53
C LEU A 331 24.56 4.80 -2.32
N LEU A 332 25.43 4.19 -1.51
CA LEU A 332 26.11 4.90 -0.42
C LEU A 332 27.34 5.68 -0.90
N GLU A 333 28.05 5.19 -1.90
CA GLU A 333 29.34 5.73 -2.32
C GLU A 333 29.26 6.61 -3.57
N ASP A 334 28.28 6.40 -4.45
CA ASP A 334 28.08 7.16 -5.68
C ASP A 334 26.85 8.09 -5.59
N GLN A 335 27.12 9.37 -5.33
CA GLN A 335 26.09 10.40 -5.25
C GLN A 335 25.30 10.55 -6.56
N THR A 336 25.91 10.32 -7.71
CA THR A 336 25.24 10.41 -9.02
C THR A 336 24.22 9.27 -9.17
N ALA A 337 24.60 8.06 -8.79
CA ALA A 337 23.69 6.91 -8.79
C ALA A 337 22.52 7.13 -7.83
N TYR A 338 22.80 7.62 -6.62
CA TYR A 338 21.78 7.97 -5.64
C TYR A 338 20.82 9.03 -6.17
N ASP A 339 21.35 10.17 -6.65
CA ASP A 339 20.56 11.30 -7.15
C ASP A 339 19.69 10.91 -8.35
N THR A 340 20.20 10.08 -9.23
CA THR A 340 19.46 9.58 -10.38
C THR A 340 18.20 8.84 -9.95
N MET A 341 18.31 7.97 -8.95
CA MET A 341 17.16 7.22 -8.43
C MET A 341 16.24 8.10 -7.58
N ALA A 342 16.79 8.92 -6.69
CA ALA A 342 16.03 9.78 -5.77
C ALA A 342 15.20 10.85 -6.49
N LYS A 343 15.68 11.34 -7.65
CA LYS A 343 15.05 12.39 -8.46
C LYS A 343 14.20 11.85 -9.61
N ALA A 344 14.15 10.54 -9.81
CA ALA A 344 13.30 9.92 -10.82
C ALA A 344 11.82 10.17 -10.54
N SER A 345 11.04 10.38 -11.61
CA SER A 345 9.60 10.64 -11.48
C SER A 345 8.86 9.39 -11.01
N ASN A 346 8.07 9.51 -9.96
CA ASN A 346 7.27 8.39 -9.44
C ASN A 346 6.09 8.08 -10.39
N PRO A 347 6.03 6.89 -11.01
CA PRO A 347 4.97 6.54 -11.94
C PRO A 347 3.61 6.29 -11.25
N TYR A 348 3.59 6.11 -9.93
CA TYR A 348 2.39 5.78 -9.16
C TYR A 348 1.59 7.00 -8.72
N GLY A 349 2.05 8.22 -9.00
CA GLY A 349 1.30 9.43 -8.76
C GLY A 349 2.09 10.53 -8.05
N ASP A 350 1.40 11.64 -7.84
CA ASP A 350 1.89 12.91 -7.32
C ASP A 350 1.18 13.36 -6.03
N GLY A 351 0.32 12.47 -5.47
CA GLY A 351 -0.47 12.73 -4.27
C GLY A 351 -1.71 13.58 -4.50
N PHE A 352 -2.25 13.60 -5.71
CA PHE A 352 -3.53 14.24 -6.06
C PHE A 352 -4.55 13.24 -6.62
N ALA A 353 -4.38 11.95 -6.33
CA ALA A 353 -5.31 10.92 -6.78
C ALA A 353 -6.71 11.12 -6.19
N CYS A 354 -6.80 11.39 -4.88
CA CYS A 354 -8.07 11.64 -4.21
C CYS A 354 -8.80 12.83 -4.81
N LYS A 355 -8.10 13.93 -5.11
CA LYS A 355 -8.67 15.11 -5.74
C LYS A 355 -9.24 14.77 -7.14
N ARG A 356 -8.48 14.06 -7.97
CA ARG A 356 -8.93 13.65 -9.32
C ARG A 356 -10.17 12.77 -9.25
N ILE A 357 -10.21 11.80 -8.32
CA ILE A 357 -11.38 10.94 -8.10
C ILE A 357 -12.59 11.78 -7.70
N ALA A 358 -12.43 12.73 -6.79
CA ALA A 358 -13.51 13.60 -6.35
C ALA A 358 -14.03 14.49 -7.50
N ASP A 359 -13.15 15.11 -8.29
CA ASP A 359 -13.50 15.94 -9.45
C ASP A 359 -14.32 15.12 -10.48
N ILE A 360 -13.87 13.90 -10.82
CA ILE A 360 -14.58 12.99 -11.74
C ILE A 360 -15.98 12.64 -11.22
N LEU A 361 -16.11 12.40 -9.92
CA LEU A 361 -17.40 12.06 -9.30
C LEU A 361 -18.35 13.26 -9.22
N GLU A 362 -17.85 14.49 -9.16
CA GLU A 362 -18.69 15.70 -9.22
C GLU A 362 -19.20 15.98 -10.65
N GLU A 363 -18.38 15.71 -11.68
CA GLU A 363 -18.70 16.00 -13.07
C GLU A 363 -19.66 14.99 -13.72
N ASN A 364 -19.70 13.73 -13.25
CA ASN A 364 -20.44 12.60 -13.84
C ASN A 364 -21.53 12.07 -12.90
#